data_09945602acbb90343ee4928f124870c1
#
_entry.id   09945602acbb90343ee4928f124870c1
#
_cell.length_a   1.000
_cell.length_b   1.000
_cell.length_c   1.000
_cell.angle_alpha   90.00
_cell.angle_beta   90.00
_cell.angle_gamma   90.00
#
_symmetry.space_group_name_H-M   'P 1'
#
loop_
_entity.id
_entity.type
_entity.pdbx_description
1 polymer ?
#
loop_
_entity_poly.entity_id
_entity_poly.type
_entity_poly.pdbx_seq_one_letter_code
_entity_poly.pdbx_strand_id
1 'polypeptide(L)'
;MNITTKHLHTLPFWDHLNHAEKDLLQNNAYIRSFDRDSYILHSMAGEDIGLMMLVEGRIRAYLMSPDGREITLFSLHDQSICIFSALSLFNQISFQVFLTSDCRSKVLVV
;
A
#
# COMPACT_ATOMS: atom_id res chain seq x y z
N MET A 1 -22.12 -6.77 -6.25
CA MET A 1 -20.85 -6.03 -6.11
C MET A 1 -19.90 -6.83 -5.26
N ASN A 2 -18.70 -7.12 -5.74
CA ASN A 2 -17.73 -7.87 -4.95
C ASN A 2 -17.03 -6.95 -3.93
N ILE A 3 -16.25 -7.56 -3.03
CA ILE A 3 -15.57 -6.81 -1.96
C ILE A 3 -14.58 -5.79 -2.54
N THR A 4 -13.87 -6.16 -3.58
CA THR A 4 -12.89 -5.27 -4.22
C THR A 4 -13.58 -4.00 -4.76
N THR A 5 -14.69 -4.16 -5.46
CA THR A 5 -15.45 -3.03 -6.01
C THR A 5 -15.97 -2.13 -4.89
N LYS A 6 -16.46 -2.73 -3.80
CA LYS A 6 -16.94 -1.97 -2.64
C LYS A 6 -15.84 -1.07 -2.07
N HIS A 7 -14.63 -1.59 -1.94
CA HIS A 7 -13.51 -0.82 -1.39
C HIS A 7 -13.01 0.25 -2.37
N LEU A 8 -13.06 -0.02 -3.68
CA LEU A 8 -12.71 0.98 -4.69
C LEU A 8 -13.58 2.22 -4.57
N HIS A 9 -14.87 2.03 -4.28
CA HIS A 9 -15.81 3.16 -4.14
C HIS A 9 -15.49 4.05 -2.95
N THR A 10 -14.66 3.61 -2.01
CA THR A 10 -14.24 4.44 -0.87
C THR A 10 -13.01 5.30 -1.18
N LEU A 11 -12.40 5.14 -2.34
CA LEU A 11 -11.28 5.98 -2.75
C LEU A 11 -11.73 7.44 -2.86
N PRO A 12 -10.96 8.40 -2.30
CA PRO A 12 -11.38 9.81 -2.29
C PRO A 12 -11.60 10.40 -3.67
N PHE A 13 -10.92 9.89 -4.68
CA PHE A 13 -10.98 10.40 -6.05
C PHE A 13 -11.90 9.58 -6.96
N TRP A 14 -12.61 8.58 -6.41
CA TRP A 14 -13.43 7.67 -7.23
C TRP A 14 -14.45 8.42 -8.09
N ASP A 15 -15.14 9.39 -7.51
CA ASP A 15 -16.20 10.13 -8.21
C ASP A 15 -15.65 11.06 -9.29
N HIS A 16 -14.35 11.32 -9.28
CA HIS A 16 -13.70 12.17 -10.28
C HIS A 16 -13.21 11.39 -11.49
N LEU A 17 -13.31 10.05 -11.45
CA LEU A 17 -12.86 9.20 -12.54
C LEU A 17 -13.96 9.06 -13.60
N ASN A 18 -13.54 8.99 -14.87
CA ASN A 18 -14.47 8.66 -15.93
C ASN A 18 -14.75 7.16 -15.96
N HIS A 19 -15.67 6.73 -16.81
CA HIS A 19 -16.09 5.33 -16.87
C HIS A 19 -14.94 4.38 -17.23
N ALA A 20 -14.12 4.76 -18.18
CA ALA A 20 -12.98 3.95 -18.62
C ALA A 20 -11.93 3.79 -17.50
N GLU A 21 -11.68 4.86 -16.74
CA GLU A 21 -10.76 4.83 -15.61
C GLU A 21 -11.28 3.93 -14.48
N LYS A 22 -12.57 4.01 -14.20
CA LYS A 22 -13.20 3.15 -13.20
C LYS A 22 -13.10 1.68 -13.59
N ASP A 23 -13.34 1.36 -14.86
CA ASP A 23 -13.22 -0.01 -15.37
C ASP A 23 -11.78 -0.52 -15.25
N LEU A 24 -10.81 0.34 -15.56
CA LEU A 24 -9.40 -0.02 -15.47
C LEU A 24 -9.02 -0.39 -14.03
N LEU A 25 -9.46 0.39 -13.06
CA LEU A 25 -9.21 0.09 -11.65
C LEU A 25 -9.91 -1.20 -11.21
N GLN A 26 -11.17 -1.38 -11.59
CA GLN A 26 -11.92 -2.59 -11.22
C GLN A 26 -11.29 -3.85 -11.77
N ASN A 27 -10.72 -3.79 -12.97
CA ASN A 27 -10.12 -4.94 -13.62
C ASN A 27 -8.72 -5.27 -13.09
N ASN A 28 -8.05 -4.34 -12.43
CA ASN A 28 -6.67 -4.51 -11.98
C ASN A 28 -6.50 -4.50 -10.47
N ALA A 29 -7.53 -4.13 -9.72
CA ALA A 29 -7.46 -4.05 -8.26
C ALA A 29 -7.73 -5.40 -7.61
N TYR A 30 -7.05 -5.66 -6.52
CA TYR A 30 -7.28 -6.86 -5.72
C TYR A 30 -7.03 -6.59 -4.24
N ILE A 31 -7.57 -7.45 -3.38
CA ILE A 31 -7.40 -7.37 -1.93
C ILE A 31 -6.32 -8.37 -1.52
N ARG A 32 -5.42 -7.93 -0.65
CA ARG A 32 -4.39 -8.80 -0.09
C ARG A 32 -4.37 -8.63 1.43
N SER A 33 -4.20 -9.75 2.14
CA SER A 33 -4.14 -9.77 3.60
C SER A 33 -2.74 -10.08 4.07
N PHE A 34 -2.35 -9.44 5.18
CA PHE A 34 -1.04 -9.65 5.80
C PHE A 34 -1.24 -9.91 7.29
N ASP A 35 -0.50 -10.88 7.81
CA ASP A 35 -0.47 -11.14 9.24
C ASP A 35 0.38 -10.08 9.95
N ARG A 36 0.25 -10.02 11.27
CA ARG A 36 1.07 -9.14 12.09
C ARG A 36 2.55 -9.40 11.83
N ASP A 37 3.34 -8.33 11.80
CA ASP A 37 4.80 -8.35 11.62
C ASP A 37 5.26 -8.84 10.23
N SER A 38 4.39 -8.78 9.22
CA SER A 38 4.74 -9.11 7.85
C SER A 38 5.45 -7.94 7.17
N TYR A 39 6.44 -8.26 6.35
CA TYR A 39 7.13 -7.26 5.50
C TYR A 39 6.37 -7.12 4.20
N ILE A 40 5.52 -6.11 4.12
CA ILE A 40 4.59 -5.94 3.00
C ILE A 40 5.32 -5.61 1.70
N LEU A 41 6.19 -4.62 1.73
CA LEU A 41 6.92 -4.18 0.53
C LEU A 41 7.78 -5.31 -0.04
N HIS A 42 8.45 -6.07 0.84
CA HIS A 42 9.27 -7.20 0.46
C HIS A 42 8.43 -8.34 -0.14
N SER A 43 7.28 -8.63 0.48
CA SER A 43 6.37 -9.69 0.02
C SER A 43 5.78 -9.40 -1.35
N MET A 44 5.70 -8.12 -1.73
CA MET A 44 5.14 -7.67 -2.99
C MET A 44 6.21 -7.28 -4.01
N ALA A 45 7.47 -7.59 -3.73
CA ALA A 45 8.59 -7.30 -4.63
C ALA A 45 8.38 -8.05 -5.96
N GLY A 46 8.55 -7.34 -7.06
CA GLY A 46 8.34 -7.89 -8.40
C GLY A 46 6.91 -7.74 -8.91
N GLU A 47 5.96 -7.34 -8.09
CA GLU A 47 4.62 -7.01 -8.53
C GLU A 47 4.58 -5.57 -9.07
N ASP A 48 3.82 -5.36 -10.15
CA ASP A 48 3.67 -4.03 -10.74
C ASP A 48 2.54 -3.29 -10.01
N ILE A 49 2.91 -2.68 -8.89
CA ILE A 49 1.96 -2.00 -8.00
C ILE A 49 2.21 -0.50 -8.03
N GLY A 50 1.16 0.27 -8.35
CA GLY A 50 1.23 1.72 -8.32
C GLY A 50 0.67 2.32 -7.04
N LEU A 51 -0.41 1.74 -6.51
CA LEU A 51 -1.17 2.32 -5.41
C LEU A 51 -1.64 1.25 -4.45
N MET A 52 -1.60 1.57 -3.15
CA MET A 52 -2.12 0.71 -2.10
C MET A 52 -2.97 1.55 -1.15
N MET A 53 -4.16 1.04 -0.82
CA MET A 53 -4.99 1.64 0.21
C MET A 53 -5.17 0.64 1.35
N LEU A 54 -4.94 1.09 2.57
CA LEU A 54 -5.18 0.24 3.74
C LEU A 54 -6.68 0.18 4.02
N VAL A 55 -7.26 -1.01 3.88
CA VAL A 55 -8.69 -1.22 4.13
C VAL A 55 -8.96 -1.31 5.63
N GLU A 56 -8.16 -2.12 6.31
CA GLU A 56 -8.23 -2.24 7.76
C GLU A 56 -6.87 -2.66 8.30
N GLY A 57 -6.55 -2.26 9.53
CA GLY A 57 -5.31 -2.61 10.20
C GLY A 57 -4.40 -1.42 10.42
N ARG A 58 -3.11 -1.68 10.49
CA ARG A 58 -2.10 -0.64 10.69
C ARG A 58 -0.79 -1.07 10.03
N ILE A 59 -0.21 -0.18 9.24
CA ILE A 59 1.04 -0.41 8.54
C ILE A 59 1.99 0.73 8.87
N ARG A 60 3.23 0.39 9.17
CA ARG A 60 4.29 1.36 9.43
C ARG A 60 5.31 1.35 8.31
N ALA A 61 5.62 2.52 7.79
CA ALA A 61 6.70 2.73 6.84
C ALA A 61 7.90 3.31 7.56
N TYR A 62 9.07 2.72 7.35
CA TYR A 62 10.29 3.19 8.01
C TYR A 62 11.51 3.00 7.13
N LEU A 63 12.53 3.79 7.40
CA LEU A 63 13.85 3.64 6.80
C LEU A 63 14.74 2.87 7.76
N MET A 64 15.65 2.08 7.18
CA MET A 64 16.73 1.48 7.95
C MET A 64 18.05 2.04 7.45
N SER A 65 18.80 2.66 8.35
CA SER A 65 20.11 3.20 8.03
C SER A 65 21.14 2.08 7.94
N PRO A 66 22.31 2.34 7.33
CA PRO A 66 23.36 1.30 7.23
C PRO A 66 23.84 0.76 8.58
N ASP A 67 23.70 1.52 9.65
CA ASP A 67 24.07 1.10 11.01
C ASP A 67 22.95 0.40 11.76
N GLY A 68 21.82 0.10 11.09
CA GLY A 68 20.73 -0.66 11.66
C GLY A 68 19.66 0.14 12.40
N ARG A 69 19.70 1.47 12.33
CA ARG A 69 18.68 2.31 12.95
C ARG A 69 17.42 2.36 12.11
N GLU A 70 16.26 2.22 12.77
CA GLU A 70 14.97 2.40 12.15
C GLU A 70 14.48 3.82 12.38
N ILE A 71 14.03 4.46 11.30
CA ILE A 71 13.44 5.80 11.37
C ILE A 71 12.05 5.72 10.77
N THR A 72 11.02 5.88 11.59
CA THR A 72 9.64 5.83 11.10
C THR A 72 9.35 7.06 10.25
N LEU A 73 8.88 6.81 9.02
CA LEU A 73 8.47 7.87 8.10
C LEU A 73 7.01 8.26 8.35
N PHE A 74 6.15 7.27 8.37
CA PHE A 74 4.71 7.46 8.59
C PHE A 74 4.05 6.14 8.93
N SER A 75 2.82 6.22 9.43
CA SER A 75 1.97 5.07 9.64
C SER A 75 0.70 5.19 8.81
N LEU A 76 0.26 4.09 8.22
CA LEU A 76 -1.00 4.02 7.52
C LEU A 76 -2.07 3.51 8.46
N HIS A 77 -3.23 4.14 8.41
CA HIS A 77 -4.43 3.78 9.15
C HIS A 77 -5.52 3.42 8.15
N ASP A 78 -6.69 3.05 8.65
CA ASP A 78 -7.82 2.70 7.79
C ASP A 78 -8.06 3.77 6.73
N GLN A 79 -8.15 3.34 5.47
CA GLN A 79 -8.36 4.16 4.28
C GLN A 79 -7.22 5.09 3.90
N SER A 80 -6.06 4.97 4.54
CA SER A 80 -4.85 5.67 4.11
C SER A 80 -4.34 5.10 2.79
N ILE A 81 -3.81 5.97 1.94
CA ILE A 81 -3.31 5.61 0.61
C ILE A 81 -1.80 5.81 0.57
N CYS A 82 -1.11 4.84 -0.02
CA CYS A 82 0.33 4.89 -0.26
C CYS A 82 0.63 4.66 -1.73
N ILE A 83 1.55 5.45 -2.28
CA ILE A 83 2.01 5.30 -3.67
C ILE A 83 3.38 4.65 -3.66
N PHE A 84 3.47 3.41 -4.16
CA PHE A 84 4.72 2.64 -4.15
C PHE A 84 5.82 3.27 -4.98
N SER A 85 5.48 3.91 -6.10
CA SER A 85 6.48 4.56 -6.94
C SER A 85 7.22 5.67 -6.21
N ALA A 86 6.54 6.36 -5.29
CA ALA A 86 7.17 7.38 -4.46
C ALA A 86 8.16 6.76 -3.47
N LEU A 87 7.79 5.60 -2.89
CA LEU A 87 8.66 4.90 -1.94
C LEU A 87 9.91 4.35 -2.60
N SER A 88 9.83 3.93 -3.87
CA SER A 88 10.99 3.36 -4.57
C SER A 88 12.12 4.35 -4.74
N LEU A 89 11.85 5.65 -4.69
CA LEU A 89 12.89 6.67 -4.77
C LEU A 89 13.89 6.57 -3.63
N PHE A 90 13.44 6.18 -2.43
CA PHE A 90 14.31 6.05 -1.26
C PHE A 90 15.31 4.91 -1.43
N ASN A 91 14.97 3.89 -2.22
CA ASN A 91 15.87 2.78 -2.48
C ASN A 91 17.02 3.14 -3.43
N GLN A 92 16.93 4.27 -4.11
CA GLN A 92 17.98 4.77 -4.99
C GLN A 92 19.05 5.57 -4.25
N ILE A 93 18.77 5.95 -2.99
CA ILE A 93 19.75 6.51 -2.08
C ILE A 93 20.13 5.42 -1.07
N SER A 94 21.02 5.71 -0.15
CA SER A 94 21.63 4.68 0.71
C SER A 94 20.71 4.09 1.77
N PHE A 95 19.41 4.37 1.75
CA PHE A 95 18.45 3.89 2.71
C PHE A 95 17.52 2.86 2.10
N GLN A 96 17.14 1.85 2.89
CA GLN A 96 16.13 0.87 2.51
C GLN A 96 14.81 1.25 3.17
N VAL A 97 13.73 1.20 2.39
CA VAL A 97 12.38 1.47 2.87
C VAL A 97 11.66 0.16 3.15
N PHE A 98 11.04 0.08 4.30
CA PHE A 98 10.27 -1.09 4.72
C PHE A 98 8.83 -0.70 5.02
N LEU A 99 7.91 -1.58 4.68
CA LEU A 99 6.51 -1.51 5.11
C LEU A 99 6.22 -2.76 5.92
N THR A 100 5.82 -2.59 7.15
CA THR A 100 5.53 -3.70 8.07
C THR A 100 4.14 -3.53 8.67
N SER A 101 3.38 -4.63 8.73
CA SER A 101 2.07 -4.63 9.38
C SER A 101 2.23 -4.73 10.89
N ASP A 102 1.65 -3.78 11.63
CA ASP A 102 1.67 -3.78 13.10
C ASP A 102 0.58 -4.68 13.70
N CYS A 103 -0.41 -5.05 12.90
CA CYS A 103 -1.45 -6.01 13.23
C CYS A 103 -1.93 -6.64 11.94
N ARG A 104 -2.84 -7.61 12.02
CA ARG A 104 -3.40 -8.20 10.81
C ARG A 104 -4.06 -7.11 9.97
N SER A 105 -3.68 -7.02 8.71
CA SER A 105 -4.07 -5.92 7.84
C SER A 105 -4.58 -6.43 6.49
N LYS A 106 -5.53 -5.70 5.91
CA LYS A 106 -6.01 -5.92 4.55
C LYS A 106 -5.75 -4.68 3.73
N VAL A 107 -5.23 -4.88 2.53
CA VAL A 107 -4.91 -3.79 1.62
C VAL A 107 -5.59 -4.01 0.28
N LEU A 108 -6.03 -2.91 -0.32
CA LEU A 108 -6.48 -2.86 -1.69
C LEU A 108 -5.28 -2.42 -2.53
N VAL A 109 -4.95 -3.20 -3.53
CA VAL A 109 -3.77 -2.98 -4.38
C VAL A 109 -4.21 -2.77 -5.82
N VAL A 110 -3.60 -1.81 -6.47
CA VAL A 110 -3.83 -1.53 -7.89
C VAL A 110 -2.52 -1.52 -8.64
#